data_91473f16e38b3329c4c2713ad4a16ec3
#
_entry.id   91473f16e38b3329c4c2713ad4a16ec3
#
_cell.length_a   1.000
_cell.length_b   1.000
_cell.length_c   1.000
_cell.angle_alpha   90.00
_cell.angle_beta   90.00
_cell.angle_gamma   90.00
#
_symmetry.space_group_name_H-M   'P 1'
#
loop_
_entity.id
_entity.type
_entity.pdbx_description
1 polymer ?
#
loop_
_entity_poly.entity_id
_entity_poly.type
_entity_poly.pdbx_seq_one_letter_code
_entity_poly.pdbx_strand_id
1 'polypeptide(L)'
;MLPGALRAYRYTALQNDPMGHGPLHSYLKGETMHGGKHDADIFSSNMYLAEDRILCWELVTKRDSAWLLRFVKRAQAETDVPTHVAELISQRRRWLNGSFFAAIHSIIKFGRIYRSKHSVFRKFLLHVEMLYQTVMLFFTWFSLANYFLIFHILSRSMEDIAHWIHVPTLICEYIYLAFIIYCFLLSMGNRPQGNRIGYLVSMIVFGFVMLILVSFVVFLAYWSIKKEVVHHKNAEILTDGVFVRIVISVLSTYGIWLLASLMFLDPWHIFTSLFQYILVSPSFINVINIYAFCNTHDVSWGTKGSTTLSMDLGQASGTSNDAVEVTVPDRMKDIDAAYDAACPSLSSRSSLPAPPRDPAQAQLAYYASLRTNGVLAWTLTNVALVIVILNVSRKVHNIYMAVLFYTFTSLAFFRFLGAFVYLVRKLFP
;
A
#
# COMPACT_ATOMS: atom_id res chain seq x y z
N MET A 1 7.84 11.56 -8.76
CA MET A 1 6.75 11.37 -9.75
C MET A 1 5.54 12.17 -9.31
N LEU A 2 4.74 12.70 -10.23
CA LEU A 2 3.52 13.46 -9.94
C LEU A 2 2.31 12.53 -10.07
N PRO A 3 1.81 11.94 -8.98
CA PRO A 3 0.55 11.20 -9.01
C PRO A 3 -0.62 12.18 -9.02
N GLY A 4 -1.67 11.87 -9.75
CA GLY A 4 -2.87 12.68 -9.74
C GLY A 4 -3.82 12.33 -10.87
N ALA A 5 -5.12 12.51 -10.65
CA ALA A 5 -6.16 12.25 -11.63
C ALA A 5 -6.19 13.31 -12.74
N LEU A 6 -5.77 14.56 -12.44
CA LEU A 6 -5.78 15.66 -13.40
C LEU A 6 -4.38 15.86 -13.99
N ARG A 7 -4.23 15.57 -15.28
CA ARG A 7 -2.96 15.66 -16.00
C ARG A 7 -3.16 16.12 -17.44
N ALA A 8 -2.20 16.89 -17.93
CA ALA A 8 -2.11 17.25 -19.33
C ALA A 8 -0.74 16.85 -19.87
N TYR A 9 -0.70 16.21 -21.02
CA TYR A 9 0.52 15.76 -21.68
C TYR A 9 0.63 16.40 -23.06
N ARG A 10 1.86 16.79 -23.42
CA ARG A 10 2.12 17.16 -24.82
C ARG A 10 2.05 15.91 -25.69
N TYR A 11 1.33 15.98 -26.79
CA TYR A 11 1.18 14.85 -27.72
C TYR A 11 2.53 14.28 -28.18
N THR A 12 3.47 15.15 -28.55
CA THR A 12 4.83 14.75 -28.97
C THR A 12 5.60 14.00 -27.90
N ALA A 13 5.33 14.24 -26.61
CA ALA A 13 5.96 13.49 -25.53
C ALA A 13 5.45 12.06 -25.44
N LEU A 14 4.16 11.85 -25.76
CA LEU A 14 3.50 10.54 -25.71
C LEU A 14 3.84 9.64 -26.89
N GLN A 15 4.24 10.21 -28.05
CA GLN A 15 4.52 9.44 -29.24
C GLN A 15 5.56 8.36 -28.99
N ASN A 16 5.31 7.20 -29.58
CA ASN A 16 6.26 6.09 -29.61
C ASN A 16 7.42 6.38 -30.60
N ASP A 17 8.45 5.60 -30.49
CA ASP A 17 9.53 5.56 -31.49
C ASP A 17 9.06 4.88 -32.79
N PRO A 18 9.85 4.92 -33.88
CA PRO A 18 9.50 4.27 -35.13
C PRO A 18 9.29 2.75 -35.03
N MET A 19 9.81 2.12 -33.98
CA MET A 19 9.61 0.68 -33.70
C MET A 19 8.33 0.41 -32.89
N GLY A 20 7.50 1.44 -32.62
CA GLY A 20 6.27 1.31 -31.86
C GLY A 20 6.43 1.28 -30.34
N HIS A 21 7.66 1.42 -29.80
CA HIS A 21 7.93 1.41 -28.39
C HIS A 21 7.97 2.83 -27.83
N GLY A 22 7.41 3.02 -26.61
CA GLY A 22 7.45 4.33 -25.97
C GLY A 22 6.37 4.53 -24.91
N PRO A 23 6.16 5.78 -24.48
CA PRO A 23 5.24 6.08 -23.39
C PRO A 23 3.80 5.65 -23.66
N LEU A 24 3.29 5.86 -24.87
CA LEU A 24 1.92 5.49 -25.22
C LEU A 24 1.74 3.98 -25.31
N HIS A 25 2.69 3.27 -25.96
CA HIS A 25 2.70 1.81 -25.98
C HIS A 25 2.71 1.22 -24.58
N SER A 26 3.59 1.71 -23.70
CA SER A 26 3.69 1.26 -22.32
C SER A 26 2.42 1.55 -21.54
N TYR A 27 1.78 2.69 -21.74
CA TYR A 27 0.52 3.05 -21.08
C TYR A 27 -0.63 2.12 -21.52
N LEU A 28 -0.81 1.92 -22.82
CA LEU A 28 -1.90 1.09 -23.38
C LEU A 28 -1.71 -0.41 -23.10
N LYS A 29 -0.47 -0.83 -22.81
CA LYS A 29 -0.21 -2.21 -22.36
C LYS A 29 -1.03 -2.59 -21.11
N GLY A 30 -1.36 -1.63 -20.24
CA GLY A 30 -2.23 -1.83 -19.08
C GLY A 30 -3.62 -2.34 -19.48
N GLU A 31 -4.21 -1.81 -20.55
CA GLU A 31 -5.51 -2.24 -21.06
C GLU A 31 -5.49 -3.70 -21.51
N THR A 32 -4.46 -4.11 -22.23
CA THR A 32 -4.31 -5.50 -22.67
C THR A 32 -4.08 -6.47 -21.50
N MET A 33 -3.45 -6.01 -20.42
CA MET A 33 -3.20 -6.80 -19.22
C MET A 33 -4.45 -7.02 -18.37
N HIS A 34 -5.40 -6.07 -18.39
CA HIS A 34 -6.67 -6.16 -17.67
C HIS A 34 -7.83 -6.64 -18.55
N GLY A 35 -7.63 -6.74 -19.85
CA GLY A 35 -8.65 -7.08 -20.86
C GLY A 35 -8.86 -8.59 -21.11
N GLY A 36 -8.52 -9.46 -20.16
CA GLY A 36 -8.87 -10.89 -20.22
C GLY A 36 -7.89 -11.79 -20.98
N LYS A 37 -6.71 -11.34 -21.38
CA LYS A 37 -5.64 -12.23 -21.84
C LYS A 37 -4.95 -12.90 -20.66
N HIS A 38 -5.03 -14.22 -20.61
CA HIS A 38 -4.65 -15.05 -19.45
C HIS A 38 -3.11 -15.20 -19.22
N ASP A 39 -2.25 -14.42 -19.87
CA ASP A 39 -0.79 -14.54 -19.77
C ASP A 39 -0.11 -13.41 -18.97
N ALA A 40 -0.90 -12.55 -18.30
CA ALA A 40 -0.32 -11.44 -17.55
C ALA A 40 0.27 -11.91 -16.22
N ASP A 41 1.52 -11.54 -15.98
CA ASP A 41 2.18 -11.75 -14.69
C ASP A 41 1.59 -10.81 -13.61
N ILE A 42 1.47 -11.31 -12.37
CA ILE A 42 0.86 -10.58 -11.26
C ILE A 42 1.59 -9.27 -10.92
N PHE A 43 2.92 -9.23 -11.11
CA PHE A 43 3.71 -8.03 -10.87
C PHE A 43 3.32 -6.93 -11.85
N SER A 44 3.31 -7.25 -13.15
CA SER A 44 2.91 -6.31 -14.20
C SER A 44 1.45 -5.89 -14.05
N SER A 45 0.55 -6.81 -13.75
CA SER A 45 -0.87 -6.50 -13.55
C SER A 45 -1.11 -5.53 -12.39
N ASN A 46 -0.45 -5.73 -11.24
CA ASN A 46 -0.51 -4.79 -10.12
C ASN A 46 0.17 -3.45 -10.44
N MET A 47 1.31 -3.47 -11.13
CA MET A 47 2.02 -2.26 -11.56
C MET A 47 1.12 -1.35 -12.40
N TYR A 48 0.34 -1.93 -13.29
CA TYR A 48 -0.59 -1.19 -14.15
C TYR A 48 -1.88 -0.73 -13.45
N LEU A 49 -2.12 -1.10 -12.20
CA LEU A 49 -3.14 -0.42 -11.37
C LEU A 49 -2.77 1.06 -11.08
N ALA A 50 -1.49 1.43 -11.29
CA ALA A 50 -1.00 2.80 -11.23
C ALA A 50 -0.35 3.18 -12.59
N GLU A 51 -1.08 3.00 -13.67
CA GLU A 51 -0.67 3.28 -15.06
C GLU A 51 -0.13 4.70 -15.23
N ASP A 52 -0.67 5.62 -14.45
CA ASP A 52 -0.25 7.01 -14.39
C ASP A 52 1.20 7.18 -13.93
N ARG A 53 1.65 6.39 -12.97
CA ARG A 53 3.04 6.40 -12.49
C ARG A 53 3.98 5.81 -13.51
N ILE A 54 3.53 4.75 -14.20
CA ILE A 54 4.29 4.13 -15.27
C ILE A 54 4.47 5.12 -16.41
N LEU A 55 3.40 5.80 -16.82
CA LEU A 55 3.48 6.82 -17.87
C LEU A 55 4.46 7.95 -17.49
N CYS A 56 4.41 8.44 -16.24
CA CYS A 56 5.38 9.44 -15.77
C CYS A 56 6.82 8.93 -15.84
N TRP A 57 7.05 7.68 -15.43
CA TRP A 57 8.36 7.05 -15.51
C TRP A 57 8.86 6.93 -16.95
N GLU A 58 8.02 6.44 -17.87
CA GLU A 58 8.32 6.32 -19.30
C GLU A 58 8.68 7.68 -19.93
N LEU A 59 7.94 8.74 -19.57
CA LEU A 59 8.22 10.09 -20.05
C LEU A 59 9.57 10.62 -19.56
N VAL A 60 9.85 10.50 -18.25
CA VAL A 60 11.11 10.99 -17.67
C VAL A 60 12.31 10.20 -18.20
N THR A 61 12.16 8.91 -18.44
CA THR A 61 13.24 8.04 -18.90
C THR A 61 13.26 7.82 -20.41
N LYS A 62 12.42 8.56 -21.15
CA LYS A 62 12.35 8.43 -22.62
C LYS A 62 13.71 8.64 -23.25
N ARG A 63 14.11 7.71 -24.12
CA ARG A 63 15.39 7.73 -24.82
C ARG A 63 15.54 9.03 -25.63
N ASP A 64 16.73 9.57 -25.61
CA ASP A 64 17.11 10.77 -26.40
C ASP A 64 16.24 12.01 -26.16
N SER A 65 15.55 12.06 -25.01
CA SER A 65 14.63 13.14 -24.63
C SER A 65 14.87 13.59 -23.20
N ALA A 66 14.41 14.82 -22.88
CA ALA A 66 14.55 15.43 -21.54
C ALA A 66 13.22 16.01 -21.05
N TRP A 67 12.16 15.21 -21.08
CA TRP A 67 10.82 15.65 -20.66
C TRP A 67 10.77 15.90 -19.15
N LEU A 68 10.15 17.02 -18.77
CA LEU A 68 9.98 17.44 -17.38
C LEU A 68 8.51 17.38 -16.98
N LEU A 69 8.26 16.78 -15.82
CA LEU A 69 6.96 16.85 -15.17
C LEU A 69 6.89 18.11 -14.32
N ARG A 70 5.84 18.92 -14.45
CA ARG A 70 5.64 20.16 -13.71
C ARG A 70 4.32 20.12 -12.97
N PHE A 71 4.34 20.52 -11.71
CA PHE A 71 3.14 20.76 -10.93
C PHE A 71 2.62 22.17 -11.20
N VAL A 72 1.33 22.30 -11.53
CA VAL A 72 0.67 23.59 -11.82
C VAL A 72 -0.37 23.86 -10.75
N LYS A 73 -0.03 24.65 -9.72
CA LYS A 73 -0.90 24.92 -8.56
C LYS A 73 -2.26 25.53 -8.95
N ARG A 74 -2.33 26.32 -10.06
CA ARG A 74 -3.57 26.97 -10.52
C ARG A 74 -4.53 26.05 -11.26
N ALA A 75 -4.07 24.87 -11.71
CA ALA A 75 -4.93 23.87 -12.34
C ALA A 75 -5.70 23.15 -11.22
N GLN A 76 -6.99 23.38 -11.15
CA GLN A 76 -7.89 22.80 -10.15
C GLN A 76 -8.96 22.00 -10.85
N ALA A 77 -9.40 20.92 -10.22
CA ALA A 77 -10.52 20.11 -10.65
C ALA A 77 -11.26 19.60 -9.43
N GLU A 78 -12.55 19.42 -9.59
CA GLU A 78 -13.41 18.80 -8.59
C GLU A 78 -13.68 17.35 -8.97
N THR A 79 -13.74 16.48 -7.98
CA THR A 79 -14.03 15.06 -8.16
C THR A 79 -14.70 14.51 -6.91
N ASP A 80 -15.50 13.49 -7.10
CA ASP A 80 -16.14 12.77 -5.99
C ASP A 80 -15.11 11.96 -5.19
N VAL A 81 -15.35 11.89 -3.90
CA VAL A 81 -14.57 11.07 -2.96
C VAL A 81 -15.43 9.91 -2.45
N PRO A 82 -14.83 8.79 -2.04
CA PRO A 82 -15.57 7.71 -1.40
C PRO A 82 -16.31 8.19 -0.16
N THR A 83 -17.61 7.96 -0.11
CA THR A 83 -18.45 8.33 1.03
C THR A 83 -18.49 7.27 2.12
N HIS A 84 -18.11 6.03 1.78
CA HIS A 84 -18.11 4.90 2.69
C HIS A 84 -16.72 4.31 2.91
N VAL A 85 -16.46 3.83 4.12
CA VAL A 85 -15.18 3.19 4.50
C VAL A 85 -14.83 2.02 3.58
N ALA A 86 -15.81 1.20 3.21
CA ALA A 86 -15.59 0.06 2.32
C ALA A 86 -15.10 0.48 0.92
N GLU A 87 -15.65 1.56 0.38
CA GLU A 87 -15.20 2.13 -0.90
C GLU A 87 -13.79 2.72 -0.79
N LEU A 88 -13.51 3.41 0.32
CA LEU A 88 -12.18 3.94 0.60
C LEU A 88 -11.13 2.82 0.64
N ILE A 89 -11.39 1.73 1.35
CA ILE A 89 -10.48 0.57 1.44
C ILE A 89 -10.25 -0.03 0.05
N SER A 90 -11.31 -0.26 -0.73
CA SER A 90 -11.24 -0.80 -2.09
C SER A 90 -10.45 0.11 -3.02
N GLN A 91 -10.67 1.43 -2.95
CA GLN A 91 -9.92 2.41 -3.74
C GLN A 91 -8.44 2.42 -3.34
N ARG A 92 -8.13 2.44 -2.03
CA ARG A 92 -6.77 2.50 -1.51
C ARG A 92 -5.97 1.22 -1.80
N ARG A 93 -6.62 0.05 -1.84
CA ARG A 93 -5.97 -1.19 -2.28
C ARG A 93 -5.26 -1.00 -3.62
N ARG A 94 -5.98 -0.51 -4.63
CA ARG A 94 -5.41 -0.28 -5.97
C ARG A 94 -4.24 0.70 -5.95
N TRP A 95 -4.40 1.82 -5.23
CA TRP A 95 -3.38 2.85 -5.16
C TRP A 95 -2.12 2.38 -4.42
N LEU A 96 -2.29 1.60 -3.36
CA LEU A 96 -1.17 1.05 -2.59
C LEU A 96 -0.44 -0.01 -3.39
N ASN A 97 -1.14 -1.02 -3.90
CA ASN A 97 -0.53 -2.08 -4.68
C ASN A 97 0.12 -1.53 -5.95
N GLY A 98 -0.62 -0.77 -6.76
CA GLY A 98 -0.07 -0.16 -7.97
C GLY A 98 1.15 0.72 -7.69
N SER A 99 1.11 1.53 -6.62
CA SER A 99 2.24 2.36 -6.23
C SER A 99 3.45 1.57 -5.78
N PHE A 100 3.24 0.49 -5.02
CA PHE A 100 4.28 -0.38 -4.52
C PHE A 100 5.01 -1.09 -5.66
N PHE A 101 4.28 -1.72 -6.57
CA PHE A 101 4.85 -2.42 -7.70
C PHE A 101 5.48 -1.47 -8.73
N ALA A 102 4.88 -0.30 -8.98
CA ALA A 102 5.47 0.74 -9.84
C ALA A 102 6.76 1.32 -9.24
N ALA A 103 6.85 1.43 -7.91
CA ALA A 103 8.08 1.84 -7.23
C ALA A 103 9.19 0.82 -7.43
N ILE A 104 8.92 -0.45 -7.22
CA ILE A 104 9.90 -1.54 -7.46
C ILE A 104 10.34 -1.53 -8.92
N HIS A 105 9.40 -1.41 -9.87
CA HIS A 105 9.73 -1.33 -11.30
C HIS A 105 10.69 -0.19 -11.62
N SER A 106 10.42 1.01 -11.11
CA SER A 106 11.28 2.17 -11.37
C SER A 106 12.67 2.02 -10.77
N ILE A 107 12.77 1.41 -9.57
CA ILE A 107 14.05 1.11 -8.92
C ILE A 107 14.85 0.07 -9.73
N ILE A 108 14.22 -1.04 -10.14
CA ILE A 108 14.90 -2.07 -10.94
C ILE A 108 15.36 -1.51 -12.30
N LYS A 109 14.55 -0.63 -12.90
CA LYS A 109 14.83 -0.04 -14.22
C LYS A 109 15.56 1.31 -14.16
N PHE A 110 16.18 1.67 -13.02
CA PHE A 110 16.85 2.98 -12.85
C PHE A 110 17.90 3.29 -13.92
N GLY A 111 18.57 2.27 -14.47
CA GLY A 111 19.55 2.43 -15.54
C GLY A 111 19.01 3.11 -16.81
N ARG A 112 17.67 3.15 -17.00
CA ARG A 112 17.04 3.87 -18.12
C ARG A 112 17.25 5.38 -18.04
N ILE A 113 17.50 5.95 -16.87
CA ILE A 113 17.80 7.38 -16.67
C ILE A 113 19.02 7.80 -17.49
N TYR A 114 20.02 6.92 -17.64
CA TYR A 114 21.23 7.24 -18.41
C TYR A 114 21.01 7.37 -19.91
N ARG A 115 19.95 6.74 -20.44
CA ARG A 115 19.58 6.81 -21.87
C ARG A 115 18.86 8.12 -22.23
N SER A 116 18.44 8.91 -21.25
CA SER A 116 17.78 10.18 -21.45
C SER A 116 18.79 11.31 -21.73
N LYS A 117 18.34 12.40 -22.36
CA LYS A 117 19.14 13.64 -22.58
C LYS A 117 19.07 14.62 -21.42
N HIS A 118 18.67 14.22 -20.23
CA HIS A 118 18.75 15.08 -19.05
C HIS A 118 20.18 15.49 -18.74
N SER A 119 20.37 16.68 -18.20
CA SER A 119 21.68 17.14 -17.71
C SER A 119 22.21 16.23 -16.60
N VAL A 120 23.51 16.22 -16.39
CA VAL A 120 24.17 15.41 -15.34
C VAL A 120 23.58 15.72 -13.97
N PHE A 121 23.38 17.02 -13.67
CA PHE A 121 22.79 17.44 -12.40
C PHE A 121 21.35 16.92 -12.24
N ARG A 122 20.55 16.93 -13.31
CA ARG A 122 19.19 16.36 -13.27
C ARG A 122 19.19 14.87 -13.06
N LYS A 123 20.10 14.13 -13.70
CA LYS A 123 20.28 12.70 -13.48
C LYS A 123 20.66 12.42 -12.03
N PHE A 124 21.57 13.19 -11.45
CA PHE A 124 21.91 13.08 -10.02
C PHE A 124 20.67 13.26 -9.13
N LEU A 125 19.85 14.31 -9.37
CA LEU A 125 18.62 14.52 -8.59
C LEU A 125 17.63 13.34 -8.74
N LEU A 126 17.52 12.75 -9.92
CA LEU A 126 16.68 11.56 -10.12
C LEU A 126 17.20 10.35 -9.33
N HIS A 127 18.53 10.19 -9.18
CA HIS A 127 19.08 9.14 -8.32
C HIS A 127 18.81 9.39 -6.84
N VAL A 128 18.87 10.65 -6.39
CA VAL A 128 18.48 11.01 -5.02
C VAL A 128 16.98 10.69 -4.79
N GLU A 129 16.13 10.98 -5.78
CA GLU A 129 14.70 10.59 -5.73
C GLU A 129 14.52 9.07 -5.67
N MET A 130 15.32 8.30 -6.42
CA MET A 130 15.28 6.82 -6.35
C MET A 130 15.73 6.30 -4.99
N LEU A 131 16.78 6.87 -4.41
CA LEU A 131 17.22 6.53 -3.05
C LEU A 131 16.12 6.82 -2.02
N TYR A 132 15.53 8.02 -2.10
CA TYR A 132 14.38 8.38 -1.26
C TYR A 132 13.24 7.35 -1.39
N GLN A 133 12.90 6.97 -2.62
CA GLN A 133 11.84 6.00 -2.89
C GLN A 133 12.18 4.61 -2.35
N THR A 134 13.45 4.17 -2.44
CA THR A 134 13.93 2.90 -1.88
C THR A 134 13.79 2.88 -0.36
N VAL A 135 14.21 3.95 0.32
CA VAL A 135 14.05 4.07 1.77
C VAL A 135 12.57 4.06 2.16
N MET A 136 11.72 4.80 1.45
CA MET A 136 10.27 4.79 1.69
C MET A 136 9.65 3.41 1.48
N LEU A 137 10.09 2.66 0.47
CA LEU A 137 9.62 1.30 0.20
C LEU A 137 9.97 0.35 1.35
N PHE A 138 11.19 0.45 1.87
CA PHE A 138 11.65 -0.31 3.03
C PHE A 138 10.78 -0.02 4.26
N PHE A 139 10.53 1.26 4.57
CA PHE A 139 9.66 1.62 5.70
C PHE A 139 8.20 1.22 5.48
N THR A 140 7.71 1.23 4.26
CA THR A 140 6.36 0.75 3.94
C THR A 140 6.24 -0.75 4.18
N TRP A 141 7.27 -1.52 3.81
CA TRP A 141 7.31 -2.97 4.06
C TRP A 141 7.27 -3.30 5.56
N PHE A 142 8.04 -2.60 6.37
CA PHE A 142 8.13 -2.82 7.82
C PHE A 142 7.19 -1.93 8.65
N SER A 143 6.23 -1.26 8.03
CA SER A 143 5.37 -0.30 8.71
C SER A 143 4.55 -0.93 9.85
N LEU A 144 4.11 -2.18 9.67
CA LEU A 144 3.32 -2.91 10.66
C LEU A 144 4.14 -3.18 11.92
N ALA A 145 5.36 -3.72 11.75
CA ALA A 145 6.28 -3.96 12.86
C ALA A 145 6.72 -2.67 13.56
N ASN A 146 7.08 -1.65 12.77
CA ASN A 146 7.50 -0.35 13.30
C ASN A 146 6.43 0.31 14.16
N TYR A 147 5.16 0.26 13.73
CA TYR A 147 4.06 0.84 14.49
C TYR A 147 3.85 0.11 15.83
N PHE A 148 3.85 -1.22 15.82
CA PHE A 148 3.77 -2.02 17.04
C PHE A 148 4.94 -1.76 17.99
N LEU A 149 6.18 -1.74 17.47
CA LEU A 149 7.36 -1.51 18.28
C LEU A 149 7.39 -0.10 18.91
N ILE A 150 6.95 0.92 18.19
CA ILE A 150 6.82 2.28 18.75
C ILE A 150 5.82 2.26 19.91
N PHE A 151 4.66 1.62 19.73
CA PHE A 151 3.65 1.51 20.78
C PHE A 151 4.20 0.78 22.01
N HIS A 152 4.81 -0.39 21.83
CA HIS A 152 5.40 -1.20 22.89
C HIS A 152 6.51 -0.43 23.67
N ILE A 153 7.47 0.16 22.96
CA ILE A 153 8.59 0.86 23.60
C ILE A 153 8.13 2.10 24.37
N LEU A 154 7.17 2.86 23.85
CA LEU A 154 6.60 4.01 24.54
C LEU A 154 5.77 3.58 25.76
N SER A 155 5.01 2.48 25.67
CA SER A 155 4.29 1.91 26.80
C SER A 155 5.24 1.51 27.92
N ARG A 156 6.34 0.84 27.63
CA ARG A 156 7.37 0.50 28.61
C ARG A 156 8.04 1.72 29.24
N SER A 157 8.28 2.77 28.46
CA SER A 157 8.81 4.04 28.99
C SER A 157 7.84 4.74 29.93
N MET A 158 6.53 4.60 29.70
CA MET A 158 5.51 5.10 30.61
C MET A 158 5.42 4.29 31.90
N GLU A 159 5.53 2.97 31.83
CA GLU A 159 5.52 2.07 33.00
C GLU A 159 6.69 2.36 33.96
N ASP A 160 7.86 2.75 33.46
CA ASP A 160 9.00 3.16 34.28
C ASP A 160 8.71 4.39 35.14
N ILE A 161 7.77 5.25 34.72
CA ILE A 161 7.38 6.46 35.46
C ILE A 161 6.15 6.20 36.35
N ALA A 162 5.21 5.42 35.85
CA ALA A 162 3.90 5.18 36.48
C ALA A 162 3.58 3.67 36.45
N HIS A 163 4.08 2.93 37.45
CA HIS A 163 3.95 1.45 37.49
C HIS A 163 2.49 0.93 37.45
N TRP A 164 1.51 1.72 37.88
CA TRP A 164 0.10 1.35 37.83
C TRP A 164 -0.45 1.20 36.38
N ILE A 165 0.24 1.79 35.38
CA ILE A 165 -0.15 1.73 33.97
C ILE A 165 0.19 0.36 33.37
N HIS A 166 1.04 -0.46 33.99
CA HIS A 166 1.50 -1.73 33.43
C HIS A 166 0.35 -2.65 32.95
N VAL A 167 -0.65 -2.86 33.80
CA VAL A 167 -1.78 -3.74 33.44
C VAL A 167 -2.64 -3.14 32.32
N PRO A 168 -3.06 -1.87 32.36
CA PRO A 168 -3.75 -1.23 31.24
C PRO A 168 -2.98 -1.28 29.92
N THR A 169 -1.67 -1.00 29.90
CA THR A 169 -0.87 -1.04 28.67
C THR A 169 -0.75 -2.44 28.12
N LEU A 170 -0.58 -3.45 28.96
CA LEU A 170 -0.54 -4.84 28.56
C LEU A 170 -1.87 -5.29 27.91
N ILE A 171 -2.99 -4.91 28.50
CA ILE A 171 -4.32 -5.18 27.92
C ILE A 171 -4.46 -4.51 26.54
N CYS A 172 -4.07 -3.24 26.43
CA CYS A 172 -4.11 -2.52 25.15
C CYS A 172 -3.20 -3.17 24.10
N GLU A 173 -2.04 -3.69 24.50
CA GLU A 173 -1.11 -4.38 23.60
C GLU A 173 -1.73 -5.68 23.04
N TYR A 174 -2.36 -6.48 23.90
CA TYR A 174 -3.06 -7.70 23.45
C TYR A 174 -4.29 -7.38 22.61
N ILE A 175 -5.06 -6.34 22.93
CA ILE A 175 -6.18 -5.87 22.09
C ILE A 175 -5.64 -5.44 20.72
N TYR A 176 -4.54 -4.68 20.66
CA TYR A 176 -3.92 -4.27 19.44
C TYR A 176 -3.53 -5.48 18.55
N LEU A 177 -2.83 -6.47 19.14
CA LEU A 177 -2.42 -7.68 18.42
C LEU A 177 -3.62 -8.51 17.94
N ALA A 178 -4.65 -8.66 18.79
CA ALA A 178 -5.88 -9.35 18.43
C ALA A 178 -6.57 -8.68 17.23
N PHE A 179 -6.61 -7.34 17.19
CA PHE A 179 -7.19 -6.61 16.06
C PHE A 179 -6.33 -6.65 14.80
N ILE A 180 -5.01 -6.79 14.90
CA ILE A 180 -4.15 -7.08 13.75
C ILE A 180 -4.54 -8.43 13.13
N ILE A 181 -4.63 -9.48 13.95
CA ILE A 181 -5.06 -10.82 13.50
C ILE A 181 -6.47 -10.75 12.89
N TYR A 182 -7.38 -10.07 13.56
CA TYR A 182 -8.75 -9.85 13.07
C TYR A 182 -8.76 -9.18 11.68
N CYS A 183 -7.94 -8.14 11.45
CA CYS A 183 -7.81 -7.49 10.15
C CYS A 183 -7.26 -8.44 9.07
N PHE A 184 -6.32 -9.32 9.39
CA PHE A 184 -5.86 -10.35 8.46
C PHE A 184 -7.00 -11.30 8.08
N LEU A 185 -7.77 -11.80 9.06
CA LEU A 185 -8.91 -12.69 8.83
C LEU A 185 -9.99 -12.01 7.97
N LEU A 186 -10.34 -10.76 8.28
CA LEU A 186 -11.27 -9.97 7.49
C LEU A 186 -10.80 -9.80 6.03
N SER A 187 -9.49 -9.58 5.85
CA SER A 187 -8.92 -9.24 4.56
C SER A 187 -8.74 -10.44 3.63
N MET A 188 -8.64 -11.66 4.17
CA MET A 188 -8.40 -12.87 3.37
C MET A 188 -9.66 -13.44 2.71
N GLY A 189 -10.84 -13.20 3.26
CA GLY A 189 -12.06 -13.88 2.83
C GLY A 189 -13.16 -12.99 2.29
N ASN A 190 -13.18 -11.69 2.62
CA ASN A 190 -14.33 -10.86 2.38
C ASN A 190 -14.01 -9.54 1.66
N ARG A 191 -14.88 -9.17 0.72
CA ARG A 191 -14.88 -7.79 0.20
C ARG A 191 -15.26 -6.82 1.32
N PRO A 192 -14.71 -5.59 1.36
CA PRO A 192 -14.98 -4.62 2.43
C PRO A 192 -16.47 -4.26 2.55
N GLN A 193 -17.22 -4.34 1.45
CA GLN A 193 -18.67 -4.10 1.42
C GLN A 193 -19.44 -5.13 2.25
N GLY A 194 -19.01 -6.40 2.23
CA GLY A 194 -19.67 -7.49 2.97
C GLY A 194 -19.39 -7.45 4.48
N ASN A 195 -18.32 -6.79 4.92
CA ASN A 195 -17.94 -6.72 6.34
C ASN A 195 -17.61 -5.29 6.81
N ARG A 196 -18.45 -4.35 6.40
CA ARG A 196 -18.27 -2.92 6.69
C ARG A 196 -18.10 -2.63 8.17
N ILE A 197 -18.90 -3.28 9.02
CA ILE A 197 -18.88 -3.07 10.48
C ILE A 197 -17.54 -3.52 11.06
N GLY A 198 -17.01 -4.67 10.65
CA GLY A 198 -15.74 -5.18 11.15
C GLY A 198 -14.57 -4.22 10.86
N TYR A 199 -14.50 -3.66 9.66
CA TYR A 199 -13.50 -2.65 9.33
C TYR A 199 -13.68 -1.36 10.11
N LEU A 200 -14.93 -0.89 10.30
CA LEU A 200 -15.22 0.31 11.09
C LEU A 200 -14.79 0.14 12.55
N VAL A 201 -15.13 -1.00 13.18
CA VAL A 201 -14.73 -1.31 14.55
C VAL A 201 -13.21 -1.35 14.67
N SER A 202 -12.51 -1.99 13.72
CA SER A 202 -11.04 -2.01 13.71
C SER A 202 -10.44 -0.61 13.63
N MET A 203 -10.99 0.27 12.78
CA MET A 203 -10.54 1.66 12.68
C MET A 203 -10.75 2.44 13.98
N ILE A 204 -11.88 2.24 14.67
CA ILE A 204 -12.17 2.86 15.97
C ILE A 204 -11.17 2.39 17.02
N VAL A 205 -10.91 1.08 17.10
CA VAL A 205 -9.95 0.52 18.07
C VAL A 205 -8.54 1.05 17.83
N PHE A 206 -8.07 1.06 16.58
CA PHE A 206 -6.76 1.63 16.27
C PHE A 206 -6.70 3.15 16.49
N GLY A 207 -7.80 3.87 16.30
CA GLY A 207 -7.91 5.28 16.68
C GLY A 207 -7.78 5.50 18.19
N PHE A 208 -8.37 4.62 18.98
CA PHE A 208 -8.24 4.64 20.45
C PHE A 208 -6.80 4.34 20.89
N VAL A 209 -6.15 3.32 20.30
CA VAL A 209 -4.72 3.04 20.54
C VAL A 209 -3.86 4.26 20.20
N MET A 210 -4.18 4.96 19.11
CA MET A 210 -3.44 6.18 18.72
C MET A 210 -3.63 7.30 19.73
N LEU A 211 -4.83 7.45 20.29
CA LEU A 211 -5.10 8.44 21.33
C LEU A 211 -4.26 8.18 22.59
N ILE A 212 -4.14 6.91 23.01
CA ILE A 212 -3.26 6.50 24.11
C ILE A 212 -1.81 6.83 23.78
N LEU A 213 -1.34 6.49 22.58
CA LEU A 213 0.02 6.74 22.15
C LEU A 213 0.37 8.23 22.16
N VAL A 214 -0.52 9.08 21.64
CA VAL A 214 -0.35 10.55 21.67
C VAL A 214 -0.31 11.05 23.10
N SER A 215 -1.17 10.53 23.99
CA SER A 215 -1.18 10.89 25.41
C SER A 215 0.15 10.52 26.09
N PHE A 216 0.72 9.35 25.77
CA PHE A 216 2.03 8.94 26.28
C PHE A 216 3.15 9.87 25.78
N VAL A 217 3.16 10.20 24.50
CA VAL A 217 4.16 11.13 23.93
C VAL A 217 4.09 12.49 24.64
N VAL A 218 2.90 13.05 24.82
CA VAL A 218 2.70 14.35 25.50
C VAL A 218 3.14 14.28 26.95
N PHE A 219 2.75 13.21 27.67
CA PHE A 219 3.10 13.03 29.07
C PHE A 219 4.62 12.84 29.26
N LEU A 220 5.26 11.99 28.44
CA LEU A 220 6.71 11.77 28.48
C LEU A 220 7.48 13.07 28.20
N ALA A 221 7.02 13.85 27.23
CA ALA A 221 7.60 15.16 26.94
C ALA A 221 7.47 16.12 28.14
N TYR A 222 6.27 16.22 28.72
CA TYR A 222 6.03 17.03 29.92
C TYR A 222 6.90 16.58 31.11
N TRP A 223 6.98 15.26 31.37
CA TRP A 223 7.78 14.71 32.46
C TRP A 223 9.27 14.97 32.28
N SER A 224 9.79 14.82 31.08
CA SER A 224 11.19 15.13 30.78
C SER A 224 11.52 16.61 31.02
N ILE A 225 10.66 17.52 30.56
CA ILE A 225 10.82 18.96 30.81
C ILE A 225 10.78 19.25 32.33
N LYS A 226 9.80 18.70 33.04
CA LYS A 226 9.65 18.94 34.48
C LYS A 226 10.87 18.46 35.28
N LYS A 227 11.41 17.28 34.92
CA LYS A 227 12.60 16.71 35.57
C LYS A 227 13.80 17.63 35.42
N GLU A 228 14.03 18.16 34.23
CA GLU A 228 15.17 19.04 33.93
C GLU A 228 15.03 20.43 34.58
N VAL A 229 13.83 21.02 34.55
CA VAL A 229 13.55 22.31 35.18
C VAL A 229 13.77 22.25 36.72
N VAL A 230 13.38 21.14 37.36
CA VAL A 230 13.57 20.95 38.80
C VAL A 230 15.06 20.77 39.16
N HIS A 231 15.87 20.24 38.32
CA HIS A 231 17.31 19.99 38.57
C HIS A 231 18.22 21.17 38.22
N HIS A 232 17.67 22.34 37.86
CA HIS A 232 18.43 23.56 37.49
C HIS A 232 19.52 23.40 36.45
N LYS A 233 19.39 22.38 35.59
CA LYS A 233 20.37 22.08 34.53
C LYS A 233 19.77 22.37 33.14
N ASN A 234 19.40 23.64 32.89
CA ASN A 234 18.78 24.06 31.63
C ASN A 234 19.58 23.67 30.36
N ALA A 235 20.88 23.44 30.48
CA ALA A 235 21.72 23.03 29.34
C ALA A 235 21.60 21.52 29.03
N GLU A 236 21.19 20.69 29.97
CA GLU A 236 21.08 19.23 29.77
C GLU A 236 19.73 18.79 29.17
N ILE A 237 18.72 19.64 29.12
CA ILE A 237 17.43 19.34 28.47
C ILE A 237 17.66 18.95 27.00
N LEU A 238 18.57 19.63 26.31
CA LEU A 238 18.94 19.36 24.93
C LEU A 238 19.79 18.10 24.77
N THR A 239 20.31 17.54 25.87
CA THR A 239 21.12 16.32 25.86
C THR A 239 20.38 15.07 26.34
N ASP A 240 19.16 15.23 26.94
CA ASP A 240 18.30 14.08 27.26
C ASP A 240 17.84 13.40 25.95
N GLY A 241 18.48 12.26 25.67
CA GLY A 241 18.32 11.57 24.40
C GLY A 241 16.91 11.11 24.07
N VAL A 242 16.00 10.92 25.06
CA VAL A 242 14.61 10.52 24.81
C VAL A 242 13.76 11.74 24.47
N PHE A 243 13.87 12.81 25.27
CA PHE A 243 13.13 14.04 25.06
C PHE A 243 13.47 14.67 23.68
N VAL A 244 14.75 14.82 23.39
CA VAL A 244 15.21 15.40 22.11
C VAL A 244 14.69 14.60 20.92
N ARG A 245 14.69 13.26 20.99
CA ARG A 245 14.17 12.41 19.93
C ARG A 245 12.67 12.59 19.72
N ILE A 246 11.87 12.65 20.80
CA ILE A 246 10.43 12.87 20.72
C ILE A 246 10.15 14.25 20.12
N VAL A 247 10.78 15.30 20.63
CA VAL A 247 10.58 16.68 20.15
C VAL A 247 10.98 16.80 18.68
N ILE A 248 12.15 16.29 18.29
CA ILE A 248 12.59 16.32 16.89
C ILE A 248 11.62 15.53 16.00
N SER A 249 11.13 14.38 16.44
CA SER A 249 10.17 13.59 15.66
C SER A 249 8.84 14.34 15.46
N VAL A 250 8.29 14.91 16.51
CA VAL A 250 7.04 15.68 16.44
C VAL A 250 7.21 16.94 15.59
N LEU A 251 8.29 17.72 15.81
CA LEU A 251 8.57 18.91 15.03
C LEU A 251 8.87 18.58 13.56
N SER A 252 9.57 17.50 13.28
CA SER A 252 9.86 17.12 11.90
C SER A 252 8.62 16.60 11.17
N THR A 253 7.72 15.94 11.85
CA THR A 253 6.51 15.38 11.22
C THR A 253 5.45 16.46 11.04
N TYR A 254 5.10 17.16 12.10
CA TYR A 254 3.98 18.14 12.08
C TYR A 254 4.45 19.58 11.88
N GLY A 255 5.59 19.95 12.48
CA GLY A 255 6.15 21.29 12.35
C GLY A 255 6.65 21.61 10.95
N ILE A 256 7.37 20.68 10.32
CA ILE A 256 7.82 20.85 8.93
C ILE A 256 6.63 20.92 7.96
N TRP A 257 5.59 20.12 8.21
CA TRP A 257 4.37 20.18 7.40
C TRP A 257 3.62 21.50 7.60
N LEU A 258 3.51 21.98 8.84
CA LEU A 258 2.93 23.31 9.12
C LEU A 258 3.73 24.42 8.45
N LEU A 259 5.07 24.40 8.55
CA LEU A 259 5.94 25.37 7.89
C LEU A 259 5.77 25.36 6.38
N ALA A 260 5.73 24.16 5.76
CA ALA A 260 5.47 24.05 4.33
C ALA A 260 4.12 24.67 3.95
N SER A 261 3.07 24.41 4.70
CA SER A 261 1.72 24.95 4.45
C SER A 261 1.66 26.46 4.61
N LEU A 262 2.33 27.01 5.63
CA LEU A 262 2.47 28.46 5.83
C LEU A 262 3.22 29.12 4.67
N MET A 263 4.31 28.50 4.17
CA MET A 263 5.05 28.99 3.00
C MET A 263 4.17 29.08 1.74
N PHE A 264 3.19 28.17 1.58
CA PHE A 264 2.24 28.18 0.47
C PHE A 264 1.00 29.04 0.75
N LEU A 265 0.92 29.73 1.90
CA LEU A 265 -0.22 30.53 2.37
C LEU A 265 -1.52 29.71 2.40
N ASP A 266 -1.43 28.44 2.76
CA ASP A 266 -2.57 27.52 2.82
C ASP A 266 -2.48 26.57 4.03
N PRO A 267 -2.47 27.11 5.29
CA PRO A 267 -2.38 26.28 6.49
C PRO A 267 -3.74 25.76 6.96
N TRP A 268 -4.86 26.22 6.35
CA TRP A 268 -6.20 26.01 6.89
C TRP A 268 -6.58 24.55 7.02
N HIS A 269 -6.21 23.74 6.05
CA HIS A 269 -6.47 22.29 6.06
C HIS A 269 -5.82 21.56 7.24
N ILE A 270 -4.72 22.08 7.80
CA ILE A 270 -4.09 21.50 9.00
C ILE A 270 -5.00 21.71 10.21
N PHE A 271 -5.47 22.93 10.42
CA PHE A 271 -6.32 23.24 11.58
C PHE A 271 -7.66 22.51 11.54
N THR A 272 -8.22 22.30 10.36
CA THR A 272 -9.53 21.64 10.19
C THR A 272 -9.46 20.11 10.25
N SER A 273 -8.34 19.49 9.89
CA SER A 273 -8.27 18.04 9.72
C SER A 273 -7.12 17.32 10.43
N LEU A 274 -6.28 18.06 11.19
CA LEU A 274 -5.14 17.45 11.87
C LEU A 274 -5.56 16.35 12.86
N PHE A 275 -6.59 16.60 13.65
CA PHE A 275 -7.07 15.67 14.67
C PHE A 275 -7.59 14.36 14.01
N GLN A 276 -8.42 14.50 12.99
CA GLN A 276 -8.91 13.37 12.21
C GLN A 276 -7.77 12.59 11.57
N TYR A 277 -6.79 13.30 10.99
CA TYR A 277 -5.62 12.70 10.39
C TYR A 277 -4.81 11.88 11.41
N ILE A 278 -4.56 12.41 12.60
CA ILE A 278 -3.83 11.70 13.66
C ILE A 278 -4.58 10.43 14.06
N LEU A 279 -5.88 10.52 14.33
CA LEU A 279 -6.67 9.36 14.80
C LEU A 279 -6.82 8.27 13.74
N VAL A 280 -6.94 8.65 12.46
CA VAL A 280 -7.16 7.68 11.37
C VAL A 280 -5.83 7.13 10.82
N SER A 281 -4.70 7.80 11.06
CA SER A 281 -3.39 7.39 10.51
C SER A 281 -3.00 5.93 10.81
N PRO A 282 -3.21 5.35 12.01
CA PRO A 282 -2.90 3.94 12.26
C PRO A 282 -3.76 2.98 11.44
N SER A 283 -4.98 3.36 11.10
CA SER A 283 -5.85 2.55 10.26
C SER A 283 -5.32 2.42 8.84
N PHE A 284 -4.55 3.40 8.36
CA PHE A 284 -3.88 3.29 7.07
C PHE A 284 -2.85 2.15 7.06
N ILE A 285 -2.11 1.97 8.16
CA ILE A 285 -1.10 0.91 8.33
C ILE A 285 -1.77 -0.43 8.67
N ASN A 286 -2.63 -0.45 9.69
CA ASN A 286 -3.13 -1.68 10.32
C ASN A 286 -4.41 -2.23 9.68
N VAL A 287 -5.09 -1.46 8.83
CA VAL A 287 -6.30 -1.93 8.12
C VAL A 287 -6.07 -1.90 6.62
N ILE A 288 -5.76 -0.72 6.06
CA ILE A 288 -5.73 -0.54 4.61
C ILE A 288 -4.53 -1.25 3.98
N ASN A 289 -3.33 -1.19 4.58
CA ASN A 289 -2.17 -1.94 4.07
C ASN A 289 -2.37 -3.45 4.19
N ILE A 290 -2.92 -3.95 5.31
CA ILE A 290 -3.21 -5.37 5.46
C ILE A 290 -4.18 -5.82 4.37
N TYR A 291 -5.27 -5.08 4.16
CA TYR A 291 -6.22 -5.38 3.10
C TYR A 291 -5.56 -5.35 1.72
N ALA A 292 -4.74 -4.36 1.43
CA ALA A 292 -4.07 -4.22 0.15
C ALA A 292 -3.13 -5.41 -0.14
N PHE A 293 -2.27 -5.79 0.81
CA PHE A 293 -1.34 -6.92 0.65
C PHE A 293 -2.05 -8.27 0.58
N CYS A 294 -3.11 -8.48 1.36
CA CYS A 294 -3.91 -9.71 1.30
C CYS A 294 -4.69 -9.84 -0.01
N ASN A 295 -4.88 -8.76 -0.75
CA ASN A 295 -5.67 -8.72 -1.99
C ASN A 295 -4.85 -8.30 -3.22
N THR A 296 -3.56 -8.67 -3.29
CA THR A 296 -2.71 -8.43 -4.46
C THR A 296 -3.13 -9.24 -5.69
N HIS A 297 -3.88 -10.32 -5.50
CA HIS A 297 -4.47 -11.13 -6.57
C HIS A 297 -5.63 -10.43 -7.28
N ASP A 298 -6.28 -9.48 -6.62
CA ASP A 298 -7.37 -8.71 -7.20
C ASP A 298 -6.80 -7.51 -7.97
N VAL A 299 -6.62 -7.68 -9.24
CA VAL A 299 -6.13 -6.65 -10.18
C VAL A 299 -7.29 -5.92 -10.88
N SER A 300 -8.53 -6.05 -10.39
CA SER A 300 -9.69 -5.40 -10.98
C SER A 300 -9.55 -3.88 -10.99
N TRP A 301 -9.90 -3.29 -12.15
CA TRP A 301 -9.86 -1.86 -12.40
C TRP A 301 -11.28 -1.31 -12.34
N GLY A 302 -11.54 -0.31 -11.53
CA GLY A 302 -12.85 0.29 -11.36
C GLY A 302 -13.08 0.74 -9.91
N THR A 303 -13.68 1.92 -9.72
CA THR A 303 -14.02 2.47 -8.39
C THR A 303 -15.40 2.02 -7.94
N LYS A 304 -16.32 1.93 -8.87
CA LYS A 304 -17.66 1.36 -8.65
C LYS A 304 -17.50 -0.11 -8.99
N GLY A 305 -17.54 -0.96 -7.96
CA GLY A 305 -17.51 -2.40 -8.17
C GLY A 305 -18.50 -2.71 -9.29
N SER A 306 -18.06 -3.44 -10.31
CA SER A 306 -18.98 -4.02 -11.24
C SER A 306 -19.96 -4.81 -10.37
N THR A 307 -21.19 -4.36 -10.31
CA THR A 307 -22.31 -5.07 -9.70
C THR A 307 -22.66 -6.36 -10.44
N THR A 308 -21.94 -6.66 -11.51
CA THR A 308 -21.86 -8.01 -12.02
C THR A 308 -21.07 -8.82 -11.00
N LEU A 309 -21.78 -9.33 -10.00
CA LEU A 309 -21.45 -10.62 -9.43
C LEU A 309 -21.19 -11.51 -10.64
N SER A 310 -19.92 -11.86 -10.88
CA SER A 310 -19.65 -13.09 -11.57
C SER A 310 -20.18 -14.17 -10.63
N MET A 311 -21.43 -14.48 -10.76
CA MET A 311 -21.99 -15.73 -10.33
C MET A 311 -21.37 -16.79 -11.24
N ASP A 312 -20.13 -17.09 -10.98
CA ASP A 312 -19.51 -18.32 -11.44
C ASP A 312 -19.89 -19.43 -10.45
N LEU A 313 -21.18 -19.59 -10.29
CA LEU A 313 -21.78 -20.82 -9.86
C LEU A 313 -21.97 -21.63 -11.15
N GLY A 314 -20.86 -22.31 -11.61
CA GLY A 314 -20.97 -23.42 -12.54
C GLY A 314 -22.05 -23.27 -13.63
N GLN A 315 -22.13 -22.14 -14.31
CA GLN A 315 -22.90 -22.10 -15.53
C GLN A 315 -22.16 -22.97 -16.54
N ALA A 316 -22.69 -24.15 -16.75
CA ALA A 316 -22.44 -24.86 -17.97
C ALA A 316 -22.69 -23.85 -19.11
N SER A 317 -21.62 -23.31 -19.70
CA SER A 317 -21.70 -22.50 -20.89
C SER A 317 -22.08 -23.43 -22.02
N GLY A 318 -23.35 -23.65 -22.18
CA GLY A 318 -23.95 -24.18 -23.40
C GLY A 318 -23.79 -23.11 -24.47
N THR A 319 -22.63 -23.07 -25.08
CA THR A 319 -22.46 -22.39 -26.37
C THR A 319 -22.98 -23.36 -27.40
N SER A 320 -24.01 -22.94 -28.02
CA SER A 320 -24.62 -23.38 -29.25
C SER A 320 -26.03 -23.97 -29.08
N ASN A 321 -26.89 -23.53 -29.98
CA ASN A 321 -28.27 -23.98 -30.20
C ASN A 321 -28.36 -25.42 -30.72
N ASP A 322 -27.47 -26.31 -30.35
CA ASP A 322 -27.61 -27.73 -30.55
C ASP A 322 -28.30 -28.33 -29.33
N ALA A 323 -29.60 -28.36 -29.39
CA ALA A 323 -30.39 -29.28 -28.57
C ALA A 323 -29.87 -30.69 -28.87
N VAL A 324 -29.13 -31.26 -27.93
CA VAL A 324 -28.79 -32.69 -27.99
C VAL A 324 -30.12 -33.41 -27.70
N GLU A 325 -30.79 -33.86 -28.73
CA GLU A 325 -31.89 -34.80 -28.61
C GLU A 325 -31.33 -36.09 -28.03
N VAL A 326 -31.44 -36.25 -26.73
CA VAL A 326 -31.18 -37.54 -26.08
C VAL A 326 -32.45 -38.34 -26.26
N THR A 327 -32.44 -39.28 -27.20
CA THR A 327 -33.48 -40.30 -27.32
C THR A 327 -33.45 -41.16 -26.07
N VAL A 328 -34.40 -40.90 -25.15
CA VAL A 328 -34.58 -41.71 -23.95
C VAL A 328 -35.32 -42.99 -24.38
N PRO A 329 -34.77 -44.18 -24.16
CA PRO A 329 -35.46 -45.42 -24.51
C PRO A 329 -36.74 -45.58 -23.70
N ASP A 330 -37.90 -45.70 -24.38
CA ASP A 330 -39.23 -45.77 -23.74
C ASP A 330 -39.68 -47.17 -23.35
N ARG A 331 -38.95 -48.20 -23.76
CA ARG A 331 -39.31 -49.59 -23.48
C ARG A 331 -38.34 -50.24 -22.53
N MET A 332 -38.83 -51.04 -21.58
CA MET A 332 -37.97 -51.72 -20.57
C MET A 332 -36.85 -52.55 -21.20
N LYS A 333 -37.10 -53.24 -22.31
CA LYS A 333 -36.05 -53.99 -23.05
C LYS A 333 -34.93 -53.06 -23.60
N ASP A 334 -35.25 -51.86 -23.98
CA ASP A 334 -34.30 -50.90 -24.52
C ASP A 334 -33.47 -50.23 -23.40
N ILE A 335 -34.09 -50.13 -22.21
CA ILE A 335 -33.40 -49.67 -20.98
C ILE A 335 -32.37 -50.70 -20.51
N ASP A 336 -32.74 -51.99 -20.47
CA ASP A 336 -31.81 -53.06 -20.10
C ASP A 336 -30.67 -53.21 -21.09
N ALA A 337 -30.94 -53.11 -22.38
CA ALA A 337 -29.92 -53.12 -23.44
C ALA A 337 -28.96 -51.89 -23.35
N ALA A 338 -29.48 -50.74 -23.03
CA ALA A 338 -28.66 -49.53 -22.82
C ALA A 338 -27.80 -49.62 -21.54
N TYR A 339 -28.35 -50.27 -20.48
CA TYR A 339 -27.63 -50.54 -19.27
C TYR A 339 -26.47 -51.56 -19.49
N ASP A 340 -26.77 -52.65 -20.16
CA ASP A 340 -25.77 -53.68 -20.48
C ASP A 340 -24.67 -53.16 -21.42
N ALA A 341 -25.00 -52.19 -22.32
CA ALA A 341 -24.04 -51.51 -23.18
C ALA A 341 -23.20 -50.49 -22.39
N ALA A 342 -23.76 -49.85 -21.36
CA ALA A 342 -23.04 -48.88 -20.53
C ALA A 342 -22.10 -49.53 -19.52
N CYS A 343 -22.42 -50.75 -19.02
CA CYS A 343 -21.61 -51.43 -18.02
C CYS A 343 -20.15 -51.71 -18.48
N PRO A 344 -19.87 -52.20 -19.70
CA PRO A 344 -18.51 -52.37 -20.18
C PRO A 344 -17.74 -51.02 -20.34
N SER A 345 -18.44 -49.96 -20.74
CA SER A 345 -17.81 -48.64 -20.86
C SER A 345 -17.49 -48.00 -19.52
N LEU A 346 -18.27 -48.31 -18.46
CA LEU A 346 -18.01 -47.89 -17.09
C LEU A 346 -16.93 -48.78 -16.42
N SER A 347 -16.88 -50.07 -16.75
CA SER A 347 -15.87 -50.99 -16.23
C SER A 347 -14.49 -50.84 -16.90
N SER A 348 -14.47 -50.41 -18.15
CA SER A 348 -13.22 -50.00 -18.79
C SER A 348 -12.82 -48.64 -18.19
N ARG A 349 -11.85 -48.63 -17.28
CA ARG A 349 -11.14 -47.42 -16.87
C ARG A 349 -10.39 -46.86 -18.10
N SER A 350 -11.10 -46.29 -19.05
CA SER A 350 -10.54 -45.41 -20.03
C SER A 350 -9.90 -44.29 -19.22
N SER A 351 -8.59 -44.18 -19.26
CA SER A 351 -7.89 -42.97 -18.82
C SER A 351 -8.31 -41.86 -19.75
N LEU A 352 -9.46 -41.25 -19.48
CA LEU A 352 -9.81 -40.00 -20.13
C LEU A 352 -8.62 -39.07 -19.90
N PRO A 353 -8.03 -38.51 -20.95
CA PRO A 353 -7.02 -37.49 -20.77
C PRO A 353 -7.62 -36.44 -19.83
N ALA A 354 -6.85 -36.08 -18.79
CA ALA A 354 -7.31 -35.08 -17.82
C ALA A 354 -7.84 -33.87 -18.61
N PRO A 355 -9.06 -33.38 -18.29
CA PRO A 355 -9.62 -32.27 -19.02
C PRO A 355 -8.60 -31.16 -19.08
N PRO A 356 -8.42 -30.48 -20.22
CA PRO A 356 -7.46 -29.39 -20.36
C PRO A 356 -7.78 -28.39 -19.24
N ARG A 357 -6.77 -28.07 -18.43
CA ARG A 357 -6.93 -27.09 -17.32
C ARG A 357 -7.41 -25.79 -17.94
N ASP A 358 -8.53 -25.27 -17.45
CA ASP A 358 -9.02 -23.96 -17.85
C ASP A 358 -7.91 -22.94 -17.58
N PRO A 359 -7.44 -22.21 -18.62
CA PRO A 359 -6.39 -21.22 -18.47
C PRO A 359 -6.75 -20.15 -17.40
N ALA A 360 -8.03 -19.79 -17.26
CA ALA A 360 -8.51 -18.83 -16.28
C ALA A 360 -8.33 -19.35 -14.85
N GLN A 361 -8.67 -20.60 -14.59
CA GLN A 361 -8.46 -21.25 -13.28
C GLN A 361 -6.97 -21.38 -12.96
N ALA A 362 -6.14 -21.73 -13.92
CA ALA A 362 -4.69 -21.81 -13.75
C ALA A 362 -4.10 -20.44 -13.34
N GLN A 363 -4.54 -19.37 -13.99
CA GLN A 363 -4.12 -18.00 -13.66
C GLN A 363 -4.59 -17.56 -12.28
N LEU A 364 -5.83 -17.84 -11.90
CA LEU A 364 -6.34 -17.54 -10.55
C LEU A 364 -5.55 -18.29 -9.47
N ALA A 365 -5.26 -19.56 -9.69
CA ALA A 365 -4.43 -20.37 -8.77
C ALA A 365 -3.00 -19.80 -8.65
N TYR A 366 -2.41 -19.39 -9.76
CA TYR A 366 -1.10 -18.73 -9.77
C TYR A 366 -1.10 -17.41 -8.97
N TYR A 367 -2.11 -16.54 -9.18
CA TYR A 367 -2.24 -15.30 -8.44
C TYR A 367 -2.48 -15.53 -6.95
N ALA A 368 -3.31 -16.53 -6.59
CA ALA A 368 -3.55 -16.91 -5.20
C ALA A 368 -2.28 -17.44 -4.52
N SER A 369 -1.47 -18.23 -5.20
CA SER A 369 -0.19 -18.75 -4.69
C SER A 369 0.81 -17.62 -4.46
N LEU A 370 1.00 -16.72 -5.42
CA LEU A 370 1.90 -15.57 -5.27
C LEU A 370 1.44 -14.60 -4.18
N ARG A 371 0.14 -14.34 -4.05
CA ARG A 371 -0.42 -13.59 -2.92
C ARG A 371 -0.04 -14.24 -1.60
N THR A 372 -0.25 -15.54 -1.46
CA THR A 372 0.04 -16.27 -0.21
C THR A 372 1.51 -16.17 0.14
N ASN A 373 2.41 -16.40 -0.82
CA ASN A 373 3.85 -16.28 -0.62
C ASN A 373 4.26 -14.85 -0.26
N GLY A 374 3.68 -13.86 -0.92
CA GLY A 374 3.93 -12.44 -0.63
C GLY A 374 3.47 -12.03 0.78
N VAL A 375 2.27 -12.44 1.18
CA VAL A 375 1.73 -12.18 2.53
C VAL A 375 2.55 -12.89 3.60
N LEU A 376 2.94 -14.15 3.37
CA LEU A 376 3.81 -14.90 4.28
C LEU A 376 5.17 -14.21 4.44
N ALA A 377 5.84 -13.86 3.34
CA ALA A 377 7.13 -13.18 3.39
C ALA A 377 7.02 -11.85 4.15
N TRP A 378 5.98 -11.04 3.84
CA TRP A 378 5.73 -9.78 4.52
C TRP A 378 5.46 -9.96 6.02
N THR A 379 4.57 -10.86 6.40
CA THR A 379 4.20 -11.11 7.79
C THR A 379 5.37 -11.68 8.58
N LEU A 380 6.05 -12.73 8.07
CA LEU A 380 7.16 -13.35 8.76
C LEU A 380 8.34 -12.41 8.96
N THR A 381 8.68 -11.56 7.98
CA THR A 381 9.75 -10.58 8.12
C THR A 381 9.40 -9.48 9.14
N ASN A 382 8.14 -9.05 9.19
CA ASN A 382 7.67 -8.09 10.20
C ASN A 382 7.69 -8.72 11.61
N VAL A 383 7.20 -9.97 11.76
CA VAL A 383 7.25 -10.70 13.04
C VAL A 383 8.70 -10.94 13.47
N ALA A 384 9.58 -11.33 12.55
CA ALA A 384 10.99 -11.51 12.86
C ALA A 384 11.64 -10.21 13.38
N LEU A 385 11.34 -9.06 12.74
CA LEU A 385 11.82 -7.76 13.22
C LEU A 385 11.32 -7.48 14.65
N VAL A 386 10.04 -7.72 14.92
CA VAL A 386 9.46 -7.53 16.26
C VAL A 386 10.18 -8.41 17.28
N ILE A 387 10.30 -9.72 17.00
CA ILE A 387 10.97 -10.66 17.92
C ILE A 387 12.42 -10.24 18.17
N VAL A 388 13.18 -9.89 17.15
CA VAL A 388 14.56 -9.46 17.30
C VAL A 388 14.65 -8.23 18.19
N ILE A 389 13.84 -7.21 17.94
CA ILE A 389 13.88 -5.97 18.73
C ILE A 389 13.41 -6.21 20.16
N LEU A 390 12.38 -7.01 20.40
CA LEU A 390 11.88 -7.27 21.76
C LEU A 390 12.88 -8.04 22.62
N ASN A 391 13.73 -8.87 22.02
CA ASN A 391 14.72 -9.70 22.74
C ASN A 391 16.09 -9.04 22.95
N VAL A 392 16.27 -7.79 22.50
CA VAL A 392 17.53 -7.07 22.72
C VAL A 392 17.44 -6.10 23.91
N SER A 393 18.60 -5.61 24.35
CA SER A 393 18.68 -4.70 25.50
C SER A 393 18.00 -3.35 25.24
N ARG A 394 17.60 -2.66 26.33
CA ARG A 394 17.03 -1.30 26.27
C ARG A 394 17.91 -0.30 25.50
N LYS A 395 19.24 -0.46 25.56
CA LYS A 395 20.16 0.38 24.78
C LYS A 395 19.90 0.25 23.28
N VAL A 396 19.65 -0.97 22.80
CA VAL A 396 19.33 -1.23 21.38
C VAL A 396 17.94 -0.71 21.04
N HIS A 397 16.94 -0.80 21.93
CA HIS A 397 15.63 -0.16 21.73
C HIS A 397 15.78 1.35 21.50
N ASN A 398 16.60 2.03 22.30
CA ASN A 398 16.85 3.46 22.15
C ASN A 398 17.55 3.79 20.83
N ILE A 399 18.52 2.97 20.39
CA ILE A 399 19.19 3.13 19.09
C ILE A 399 18.18 2.92 17.96
N TYR A 400 17.36 1.87 18.03
CA TYR A 400 16.34 1.58 17.03
C TYR A 400 15.34 2.75 16.88
N MET A 401 14.82 3.26 18.00
CA MET A 401 13.94 4.43 17.99
C MET A 401 14.62 5.67 17.42
N ALA A 402 15.90 5.88 17.76
CA ALA A 402 16.68 6.99 17.23
C ALA A 402 16.83 6.87 15.68
N VAL A 403 17.18 5.70 15.18
CA VAL A 403 17.31 5.44 13.74
C VAL A 403 15.98 5.69 13.03
N LEU A 404 14.88 5.17 13.57
CA LEU A 404 13.55 5.42 13.03
C LEU A 404 13.25 6.92 12.94
N PHE A 405 13.33 7.62 14.06
CA PHE A 405 12.93 9.03 14.13
C PHE A 405 13.83 9.93 13.29
N TYR A 406 15.15 9.73 13.30
CA TYR A 406 16.06 10.51 12.44
C TYR A 406 15.84 10.22 10.96
N THR A 407 15.51 8.98 10.60
CA THR A 407 15.20 8.67 9.20
C THR A 407 13.89 9.33 8.76
N PHE A 408 12.82 9.27 9.56
CA PHE A 408 11.58 9.98 9.25
C PHE A 408 11.78 11.50 9.20
N THR A 409 12.58 12.05 10.11
CA THR A 409 12.97 13.46 10.10
C THR A 409 13.69 13.84 8.80
N SER A 410 14.67 13.03 8.40
CA SER A 410 15.43 13.27 7.16
C SER A 410 14.53 13.20 5.91
N LEU A 411 13.62 12.24 5.88
CA LEU A 411 12.64 12.11 4.79
C LEU A 411 11.66 13.31 4.75
N ALA A 412 11.20 13.79 5.90
CA ALA A 412 10.34 14.95 6.01
C ALA A 412 11.08 16.22 5.56
N PHE A 413 12.33 16.39 6.00
CA PHE A 413 13.19 17.51 5.59
C PHE A 413 13.48 17.49 4.09
N PHE A 414 13.73 16.32 3.51
CA PHE A 414 13.90 16.18 2.06
C PHE A 414 12.65 16.65 1.28
N ARG A 415 11.45 16.29 1.74
CA ARG A 415 10.20 16.78 1.15
C ARG A 415 10.06 18.30 1.27
N PHE A 416 10.42 18.85 2.43
CA PHE A 416 10.41 20.28 2.68
C PHE A 416 11.36 21.03 1.75
N LEU A 417 12.58 20.53 1.56
CA LEU A 417 13.52 21.09 0.59
C LEU A 417 12.95 21.10 -0.83
N GLY A 418 12.27 20.04 -1.23
CA GLY A 418 11.59 19.99 -2.53
C GLY A 418 10.51 21.06 -2.66
N ALA A 419 9.69 21.25 -1.64
CA ALA A 419 8.66 22.29 -1.58
C ALA A 419 9.27 23.70 -1.61
N PHE A 420 10.34 23.91 -0.86
CA PHE A 420 11.09 25.17 -0.83
C PHE A 420 11.69 25.52 -2.20
N VAL A 421 12.40 24.59 -2.83
CA VAL A 421 12.97 24.77 -4.18
C VAL A 421 11.88 25.09 -5.21
N TYR A 422 10.72 24.42 -5.10
CA TYR A 422 9.58 24.72 -5.98
C TYR A 422 9.10 26.16 -5.78
N LEU A 423 8.98 26.62 -4.53
CA LEU A 423 8.52 27.99 -4.22
C LEU A 423 9.52 29.03 -4.73
N VAL A 424 10.82 28.84 -4.49
CA VAL A 424 11.88 29.73 -4.99
C VAL A 424 11.82 29.84 -6.51
N ARG A 425 11.75 28.71 -7.22
CA ARG A 425 11.62 28.71 -8.69
C ARG A 425 10.33 29.32 -9.22
N LYS A 426 9.31 29.42 -8.40
CA LYS A 426 8.06 30.09 -8.76
C LYS A 426 8.15 31.61 -8.58
N LEU A 427 8.91 32.06 -7.58
CA LEU A 427 9.11 33.48 -7.29
C LEU A 427 10.18 34.10 -8.22
N PHE A 428 11.17 33.31 -8.61
CA PHE A 428 12.26 33.68 -9.52
C PHE A 428 12.25 32.75 -10.73
N PRO A 429 11.40 32.99 -11.74
CA PRO A 429 11.22 32.10 -12.89
C PRO A 429 12.42 32.04 -13.83
#